data_b7cce9f8513e053b9699c87958af07ec
#
_entry.id   b7cce9f8513e053b9699c87958af07ec
#
_cell.length_a   1.000
_cell.length_b   1.000
_cell.length_c   1.000
_cell.angle_alpha   90.00
_cell.angle_beta   90.00
_cell.angle_gamma   90.00
#
_symmetry.space_group_name_H-M   'P 1'
#
loop_
_entity.id
_entity.type
_entity.pdbx_description
1 polymer ?
#
loop_
_entity_poly.entity_id
_entity_poly.type
_entity_poly.pdbx_seq_one_letter_code
_entity_poly.pdbx_strand_id
1 'polypeptide(L)'
;MRRPLPNRYGKARSIPARHGTIRDMSTAPRLAAAKRDWGHDETGCTVLHIDMDAFYASLEVARHPELKGKPVIIGTGTRSVVSAASYEARRYGVNSAMASARARQLCPDGVFLPVDMHYYRMMSRRIVEEVFSQVTDRFEQVSVDEAYMDVSGALLAWQRPTRIGAWIRQEVVSRFHVTCSVGVAANKLVAKMASTNAKPDGMLLIPVARHAEFVQMMPLRGIPGIGPSLERRLAEWGVKTVADLAKMSEQTLATAIGSQTMAHGLYMAARGMDERAVTPYTPEKSIGSESTFPEDTRDMRRVCDLLRRCCDEVASSLRRRGLVARTVTVKLRFADLSYKSMSHTMERAEDTAAALYPQSVELLCRMLGIEGGVAAMRSPGTPLPRDIRLAGMSA
;
A
#
# COMPACT_ATOMS: atom_id res chain seq x y z
N MET A 1 -2.04 -42.90 2.25
CA MET A 1 -2.08 -42.77 3.73
C MET A 1 -1.06 -41.71 4.14
N ARG A 2 -1.47 -40.48 4.47
CA ARG A 2 -0.60 -39.41 4.98
C ARG A 2 -0.72 -39.38 6.50
N ARG A 3 0.42 -39.42 7.20
CA ARG A 3 0.47 -39.39 8.67
C ARG A 3 0.01 -38.01 9.19
N PRO A 4 -0.77 -37.92 10.29
CA PRO A 4 -1.14 -36.66 10.91
C PRO A 4 0.04 -36.05 11.66
N LEU A 5 0.18 -34.73 11.60
CA LEU A 5 1.14 -33.94 12.36
C LEU A 5 0.75 -33.89 13.85
N PRO A 6 1.68 -33.88 14.80
CA PRO A 6 1.38 -33.90 16.22
C PRO A 6 0.79 -32.56 16.68
N ASN A 7 -0.31 -32.64 17.41
CA ASN A 7 -1.02 -31.54 18.07
C ASN A 7 -0.22 -31.04 19.28
N ARG A 8 0.43 -29.87 19.16
CA ARG A 8 1.11 -29.17 20.26
C ARG A 8 0.43 -27.84 20.53
N TYR A 9 -0.73 -27.86 21.16
CA TYR A 9 -1.36 -26.65 21.67
C TYR A 9 -1.78 -26.82 23.12
N GLY A 10 -0.92 -26.26 24.00
CA GLY A 10 -1.20 -26.09 25.42
C GLY A 10 -2.28 -25.00 25.64
N LYS A 11 -3.00 -25.11 26.73
CA LYS A 11 -4.12 -24.25 27.15
C LYS A 11 -3.75 -22.76 27.15
N ALA A 12 -4.55 -21.94 26.45
CA ALA A 12 -4.46 -20.49 26.43
C ALA A 12 -4.64 -19.91 27.85
N ARG A 13 -3.63 -19.14 28.33
CA ARG A 13 -3.75 -18.29 29.52
C ARG A 13 -4.50 -17.01 29.12
N SER A 14 -5.56 -16.69 29.84
CA SER A 14 -6.31 -15.45 29.71
C SER A 14 -5.41 -14.25 30.11
N ILE A 15 -5.15 -13.36 29.16
CA ILE A 15 -4.44 -12.09 29.41
C ILE A 15 -5.50 -11.02 29.71
N PRO A 16 -5.37 -10.23 30.79
CA PRO A 16 -6.31 -9.16 31.11
C PRO A 16 -6.26 -8.05 30.05
N ALA A 17 -7.44 -7.62 29.59
CA ALA A 17 -7.60 -6.52 28.66
C ALA A 17 -7.04 -5.21 29.26
N ARG A 18 -5.89 -4.75 28.79
CA ARG A 18 -5.43 -3.39 29.04
C ARG A 18 -6.20 -2.46 28.11
N HIS A 19 -7.06 -1.62 28.66
CA HIS A 19 -7.64 -0.47 27.98
C HIS A 19 -6.54 0.57 27.70
N GLY A 20 -5.82 0.39 26.58
CA GLY A 20 -4.89 1.37 26.03
C GLY A 20 -5.32 1.62 24.59
N THR A 21 -5.35 2.88 24.18
CA THR A 21 -5.55 3.31 22.79
C THR A 21 -4.77 2.39 21.85
N ILE A 22 -5.47 1.60 21.06
CA ILE A 22 -4.88 0.73 20.03
C ILE A 22 -4.22 1.67 19.02
N ARG A 23 -2.90 1.79 19.08
CA ARG A 23 -2.12 2.42 18.02
C ARG A 23 -2.13 1.48 16.83
N ASP A 24 -3.17 1.61 16.04
CA ASP A 24 -3.30 0.93 14.76
C ASP A 24 -2.28 1.58 13.82
N MET A 25 -1.20 0.87 13.54
CA MET A 25 -0.16 1.30 12.60
C MET A 25 -0.46 0.86 11.15
N SER A 26 -1.71 0.81 10.76
CA SER A 26 -2.10 1.15 9.40
C SER A 26 -1.59 2.57 9.19
N THR A 27 -1.02 2.87 8.04
CA THR A 27 -0.37 4.17 7.76
C THR A 27 -1.26 5.38 8.05
N ALA A 28 -2.57 5.20 8.17
CA ALA A 28 -3.54 6.22 8.56
C ALA A 28 -4.15 5.90 9.95
N PRO A 29 -4.03 6.81 10.93
CA PRO A 29 -4.65 6.66 12.24
C PRO A 29 -6.19 6.70 12.11
N ARG A 30 -6.86 5.87 12.91
CA ARG A 30 -8.31 5.81 13.02
C ARG A 30 -8.77 6.49 14.29
N LEU A 31 -9.90 7.19 14.22
CA LEU A 31 -10.53 7.82 15.37
C LEU A 31 -11.87 7.14 15.68
N ALA A 32 -12.03 6.67 16.91
CA ALA A 32 -13.33 6.11 17.35
C ALA A 32 -14.47 7.13 17.20
N ALA A 33 -14.20 8.40 17.50
CA ALA A 33 -15.15 9.49 17.33
C ALA A 33 -15.60 9.74 15.89
N ALA A 34 -14.86 9.25 14.90
CA ALA A 34 -15.24 9.35 13.49
C ALA A 34 -16.36 8.38 13.10
N LYS A 35 -16.62 7.33 13.90
CA LYS A 35 -17.70 6.35 13.66
C LYS A 35 -19.08 6.81 14.15
N ARG A 36 -19.26 8.09 14.37
CA ARG A 36 -20.58 8.64 14.71
C ARG A 36 -21.48 8.71 13.48
N ASP A 37 -22.75 8.94 13.70
CA ASP A 37 -23.70 9.34 12.66
C ASP A 37 -23.38 10.77 12.19
N TRP A 38 -23.13 10.92 10.90
CA TRP A 38 -22.84 12.21 10.24
C TRP A 38 -24.05 12.81 9.55
N GLY A 39 -25.19 12.10 9.58
CA GLY A 39 -26.43 12.42 8.88
C GLY A 39 -26.66 11.52 7.67
N HIS A 40 -27.85 11.67 7.06
CA HIS A 40 -28.33 10.76 6.01
C HIS A 40 -28.47 11.43 4.65
N ASP A 41 -28.01 12.67 4.50
CA ASP A 41 -28.03 13.36 3.20
C ASP A 41 -26.94 12.79 2.28
N GLU A 42 -27.38 12.06 1.25
CA GLU A 42 -26.52 11.46 0.23
C GLU A 42 -26.36 12.35 -1.01
N THR A 43 -26.96 13.55 -1.03
CA THR A 43 -26.93 14.45 -2.18
C THR A 43 -25.49 14.79 -2.55
N GLY A 44 -25.10 14.50 -3.81
CA GLY A 44 -23.74 14.71 -4.31
C GLY A 44 -22.71 13.70 -3.84
N CYS A 45 -23.04 12.74 -2.95
CA CYS A 45 -22.11 11.73 -2.44
C CYS A 45 -22.03 10.51 -3.40
N THR A 46 -21.45 10.68 -4.57
CA THR A 46 -21.44 9.69 -5.65
C THR A 46 -20.14 8.87 -5.71
N VAL A 47 -19.18 9.11 -4.83
CA VAL A 47 -17.90 8.40 -4.78
C VAL A 47 -17.89 7.43 -3.61
N LEU A 48 -17.71 6.15 -3.93
CA LEU A 48 -17.44 5.10 -2.96
C LEU A 48 -15.95 4.80 -2.94
N HIS A 49 -15.41 4.54 -1.76
CA HIS A 49 -14.11 3.91 -1.58
C HIS A 49 -14.32 2.59 -0.85
N ILE A 50 -13.92 1.48 -1.49
CA ILE A 50 -14.02 0.12 -1.00
C ILE A 50 -12.63 -0.35 -0.63
N ASP A 51 -12.47 -0.93 0.57
CA ASP A 51 -11.18 -1.41 1.07
C ASP A 51 -11.42 -2.74 1.83
N MET A 52 -10.80 -3.81 1.33
CA MET A 52 -10.92 -5.14 1.93
C MET A 52 -10.25 -5.18 3.31
N ASP A 53 -10.91 -5.79 4.28
CA ASP A 53 -10.41 -5.84 5.66
C ASP A 53 -9.33 -6.91 5.82
N ALA A 54 -8.10 -6.49 6.17
CA ALA A 54 -6.95 -7.38 6.35
C ALA A 54 -6.79 -8.41 5.21
N PHE A 55 -6.93 -7.98 3.96
CA PHE A 55 -7.25 -8.78 2.78
C PHE A 55 -6.51 -10.11 2.69
N TYR A 56 -5.16 -10.10 2.68
CA TYR A 56 -4.39 -11.33 2.52
C TYR A 56 -4.63 -12.30 3.69
N ALA A 57 -4.67 -11.78 4.92
CA ALA A 57 -4.93 -12.61 6.09
C ALA A 57 -6.37 -13.15 6.08
N SER A 58 -7.35 -12.34 5.65
CA SER A 58 -8.75 -12.76 5.51
C SER A 58 -8.93 -13.82 4.44
N LEU A 59 -8.23 -13.72 3.30
CA LEU A 59 -8.24 -14.73 2.25
C LEU A 59 -7.63 -16.07 2.72
N GLU A 60 -6.56 -16.03 3.51
CA GLU A 60 -5.99 -17.26 4.09
C GLU A 60 -6.93 -17.89 5.13
N VAL A 61 -7.64 -17.10 5.92
CA VAL A 61 -8.65 -17.60 6.83
C VAL A 61 -9.85 -18.19 6.08
N ALA A 62 -10.28 -17.58 4.96
CA ALA A 62 -11.35 -18.12 4.12
C ALA A 62 -10.96 -19.46 3.46
N ARG A 63 -9.69 -19.59 3.05
CA ARG A 63 -9.10 -20.80 2.46
C ARG A 63 -8.82 -21.90 3.48
N HIS A 64 -8.54 -21.50 4.73
CA HIS A 64 -8.17 -22.35 5.85
C HIS A 64 -9.04 -22.03 7.07
N PRO A 65 -10.30 -22.54 7.13
CA PRO A 65 -11.25 -22.20 8.20
C PRO A 65 -10.78 -22.51 9.63
N GLU A 66 -9.83 -23.43 9.79
CA GLU A 66 -9.18 -23.75 11.06
C GLU A 66 -8.33 -22.60 11.63
N LEU A 67 -8.05 -21.57 10.82
CA LEU A 67 -7.34 -20.35 11.23
C LEU A 67 -8.28 -19.27 11.81
N LYS A 68 -9.59 -19.49 11.73
CA LYS A 68 -10.57 -18.51 12.22
C LYS A 68 -10.35 -18.22 13.71
N GLY A 69 -10.27 -16.93 14.04
CA GLY A 69 -10.01 -16.46 15.42
C GLY A 69 -8.55 -16.55 15.88
N LYS A 70 -7.64 -17.09 15.05
CA LYS A 70 -6.20 -17.11 15.34
C LYS A 70 -5.51 -15.85 14.80
N PRO A 71 -4.41 -15.40 15.43
CA PRO A 71 -3.59 -14.31 14.89
C PRO A 71 -2.84 -14.79 13.66
N VAL A 72 -3.32 -14.41 12.47
CA VAL A 72 -2.70 -14.74 11.17
C VAL A 72 -1.87 -13.57 10.66
N ILE A 73 -0.63 -13.86 10.26
CA ILE A 73 0.37 -12.87 9.82
C ILE A 73 0.97 -13.34 8.50
N ILE A 74 0.87 -12.51 7.47
CA ILE A 74 1.39 -12.80 6.15
C ILE A 74 2.79 -12.20 6.00
N GLY A 75 3.81 -13.05 5.88
CA GLY A 75 5.22 -12.68 5.77
C GLY A 75 6.12 -13.54 6.67
N THR A 76 6.98 -14.38 6.07
CA THR A 76 7.77 -15.41 6.79
C THR A 76 9.27 -15.22 6.77
N GLY A 77 9.82 -14.45 5.84
CA GLY A 77 11.28 -14.30 5.67
C GLY A 77 11.95 -13.56 6.82
N THR A 78 13.21 -13.86 7.09
CA THR A 78 14.00 -13.24 8.17
C THR A 78 14.19 -11.72 7.98
N ARG A 79 14.33 -11.27 6.73
CA ARG A 79 14.45 -9.86 6.35
C ARG A 79 13.17 -9.29 5.72
N SER A 80 12.07 -10.05 5.80
CA SER A 80 10.78 -9.63 5.27
C SER A 80 10.04 -8.69 6.22
N VAL A 81 9.02 -8.07 5.67
CA VAL A 81 8.02 -7.31 6.42
C VAL A 81 6.69 -8.06 6.44
N VAL A 82 5.86 -7.74 7.40
CA VAL A 82 4.47 -8.17 7.45
C VAL A 82 3.73 -7.51 6.29
N SER A 83 3.23 -8.31 5.35
CA SER A 83 2.41 -7.82 4.23
C SER A 83 0.98 -7.55 4.65
N ALA A 84 0.40 -8.40 5.54
CA ALA A 84 -0.89 -8.20 6.16
C ALA A 84 -0.94 -8.89 7.52
N ALA A 85 -1.77 -8.39 8.43
CA ALA A 85 -2.03 -8.97 9.74
C ALA A 85 -3.52 -9.00 10.02
N SER A 86 -4.06 -10.12 10.50
CA SER A 86 -5.45 -10.24 10.92
C SER A 86 -5.74 -9.32 12.10
N TYR A 87 -7.01 -9.04 12.38
CA TYR A 87 -7.38 -8.21 13.51
C TYR A 87 -7.00 -8.84 14.86
N GLU A 88 -6.96 -10.16 14.93
CA GLU A 88 -6.43 -10.91 16.08
C GLU A 88 -4.93 -10.63 16.28
N ALA A 89 -4.12 -10.65 15.19
CA ALA A 89 -2.70 -10.35 15.27
C ALA A 89 -2.44 -8.88 15.63
N ARG A 90 -3.29 -7.96 15.15
CA ARG A 90 -3.19 -6.51 15.48
C ARG A 90 -3.40 -6.23 16.96
N ARG A 91 -4.14 -7.06 17.71
CA ARG A 91 -4.29 -6.93 19.18
C ARG A 91 -2.97 -7.12 19.92
N TYR A 92 -2.01 -7.83 19.33
CA TYR A 92 -0.64 -7.97 19.84
C TYR A 92 0.30 -6.84 19.37
N GLY A 93 -0.23 -5.85 18.64
CA GLY A 93 0.56 -4.74 18.07
C GLY A 93 1.25 -5.08 16.75
N VAL A 94 0.92 -6.21 16.11
CA VAL A 94 1.45 -6.57 14.80
C VAL A 94 0.70 -5.80 13.71
N ASN A 95 1.45 -5.17 12.79
CA ASN A 95 0.88 -4.34 11.71
C ASN A 95 1.63 -4.55 10.40
N SER A 96 0.98 -4.18 9.28
CA SER A 96 1.62 -4.15 7.96
C SER A 96 2.87 -3.26 7.97
N ALA A 97 3.84 -3.60 7.14
CA ALA A 97 5.17 -2.99 7.03
C ALA A 97 6.09 -3.18 8.25
N MET A 98 5.64 -3.80 9.34
CA MET A 98 6.50 -4.19 10.46
C MET A 98 7.49 -5.28 10.04
N ALA A 99 8.74 -5.23 10.53
CA ALA A 99 9.68 -6.33 10.32
C ALA A 99 9.11 -7.64 10.87
N SER A 100 9.14 -8.72 10.07
CA SER A 100 8.60 -10.03 10.47
C SER A 100 9.26 -10.58 11.75
N ALA A 101 10.54 -10.28 11.97
CA ALA A 101 11.24 -10.63 13.20
C ALA A 101 10.61 -9.94 14.43
N ARG A 102 10.22 -8.66 14.30
CA ARG A 102 9.53 -7.92 15.38
C ARG A 102 8.12 -8.46 15.61
N ALA A 103 7.41 -8.80 14.54
CA ALA A 103 6.09 -9.40 14.64
C ALA A 103 6.11 -10.73 15.41
N ARG A 104 7.14 -11.57 15.20
CA ARG A 104 7.33 -12.83 15.95
C ARG A 104 7.57 -12.60 17.45
N GLN A 105 8.29 -11.54 17.81
CA GLN A 105 8.49 -11.17 19.21
C GLN A 105 7.19 -10.71 19.89
N LEU A 106 6.33 -9.97 19.16
CA LEU A 106 5.07 -9.44 19.67
C LEU A 106 3.98 -10.51 19.75
N CYS A 107 3.96 -11.44 18.81
CA CYS A 107 2.97 -12.50 18.68
C CYS A 107 3.65 -13.86 18.46
N PRO A 108 4.26 -14.46 19.50
CA PRO A 108 5.00 -15.73 19.38
C PRO A 108 4.10 -16.89 18.91
N ASP A 109 2.83 -16.90 19.34
CA ASP A 109 1.85 -17.93 18.98
C ASP A 109 1.10 -17.60 17.67
N GLY A 110 1.54 -16.56 16.95
CA GLY A 110 0.96 -16.16 15.67
C GLY A 110 1.23 -17.17 14.55
N VAL A 111 0.24 -17.37 13.69
CA VAL A 111 0.37 -18.22 12.50
C VAL A 111 0.98 -17.37 11.38
N PHE A 112 2.25 -17.63 11.06
CA PHE A 112 2.97 -16.94 9.99
C PHE A 112 2.87 -17.72 8.70
N LEU A 113 2.28 -17.11 7.66
CA LEU A 113 2.11 -17.70 6.34
C LEU A 113 2.93 -16.96 5.29
N PRO A 114 3.40 -17.64 4.25
CA PRO A 114 4.07 -17.00 3.13
C PRO A 114 3.09 -16.16 2.33
N VAL A 115 3.62 -15.19 1.56
CA VAL A 115 2.83 -14.36 0.65
C VAL A 115 2.49 -15.19 -0.61
N ASP A 116 1.21 -15.35 -0.93
CA ASP A 116 0.72 -15.95 -2.17
C ASP A 116 0.09 -14.90 -3.09
N MET A 117 0.94 -14.08 -3.72
CA MET A 117 0.46 -12.98 -4.60
C MET A 117 -0.32 -13.45 -5.82
N HIS A 118 -0.11 -14.67 -6.28
CA HIS A 118 -0.89 -15.22 -7.39
C HIS A 118 -2.35 -15.41 -6.97
N TYR A 119 -2.56 -16.06 -5.83
CA TYR A 119 -3.89 -16.28 -5.25
C TYR A 119 -4.59 -14.97 -4.90
N TYR A 120 -3.88 -14.02 -4.24
CA TYR A 120 -4.49 -12.75 -3.84
C TYR A 120 -4.92 -11.89 -5.04
N ARG A 121 -4.10 -11.85 -6.10
CA ARG A 121 -4.47 -11.16 -7.35
C ARG A 121 -5.64 -11.83 -8.07
N MET A 122 -5.69 -13.15 -8.08
CA MET A 122 -6.81 -13.90 -8.64
C MET A 122 -8.11 -13.58 -7.92
N MET A 123 -8.11 -13.61 -6.58
CA MET A 123 -9.28 -13.29 -5.78
C MET A 123 -9.71 -11.83 -5.93
N SER A 124 -8.76 -10.91 -5.94
CA SER A 124 -9.01 -9.48 -6.22
C SER A 124 -9.71 -9.28 -7.58
N ARG A 125 -9.20 -9.93 -8.64
CA ARG A 125 -9.81 -9.86 -9.96
C ARG A 125 -11.23 -10.41 -9.96
N ARG A 126 -11.47 -11.54 -9.31
CA ARG A 126 -12.81 -12.11 -9.19
C ARG A 126 -13.77 -11.17 -8.46
N ILE A 127 -13.35 -10.50 -7.40
CA ILE A 127 -14.17 -9.51 -6.69
C ILE A 127 -14.54 -8.37 -7.62
N VAL A 128 -13.59 -7.87 -8.41
CA VAL A 128 -13.87 -6.83 -9.42
C VAL A 128 -14.86 -7.32 -10.48
N GLU A 129 -14.63 -8.50 -11.05
CA GLU A 129 -15.45 -9.06 -12.13
C GLU A 129 -16.85 -9.49 -11.66
N GLU A 130 -16.94 -10.10 -10.47
CA GLU A 130 -18.20 -10.68 -9.99
C GLU A 130 -19.05 -9.70 -9.14
N VAL A 131 -18.44 -8.63 -8.60
CA VAL A 131 -19.15 -7.68 -7.73
C VAL A 131 -19.07 -6.25 -8.28
N PHE A 132 -17.90 -5.66 -8.46
CA PHE A 132 -17.80 -4.22 -8.78
C PHE A 132 -18.39 -3.90 -10.15
N SER A 133 -18.10 -4.71 -11.18
CA SER A 133 -18.62 -4.51 -12.53
C SER A 133 -20.14 -4.71 -12.68
N GLN A 134 -20.81 -5.27 -11.66
CA GLN A 134 -22.27 -5.33 -11.62
C GLN A 134 -22.91 -3.97 -11.28
N VAL A 135 -22.13 -3.05 -10.73
CA VAL A 135 -22.60 -1.71 -10.35
C VAL A 135 -22.30 -0.69 -11.43
N THR A 136 -21.05 -0.60 -11.85
CA THR A 136 -20.58 0.38 -12.84
C THR A 136 -19.24 -0.06 -13.43
N ASP A 137 -18.89 0.44 -14.59
CA ASP A 137 -17.56 0.34 -15.20
C ASP A 137 -16.62 1.49 -14.76
N ARG A 138 -17.16 2.51 -14.07
CA ARG A 138 -16.41 3.68 -13.59
C ARG A 138 -15.80 3.41 -12.21
N PHE A 139 -14.85 2.47 -12.15
CA PHE A 139 -14.08 2.22 -10.93
C PHE A 139 -12.56 2.31 -11.21
N GLU A 140 -11.82 2.77 -10.23
CA GLU A 140 -10.36 2.90 -10.24
C GLU A 140 -9.79 1.98 -9.18
N GLN A 141 -9.19 0.87 -9.62
CA GLN A 141 -8.50 -0.05 -8.73
C GLN A 141 -7.10 0.50 -8.41
N VAL A 142 -6.86 0.88 -7.16
CA VAL A 142 -5.58 1.47 -6.71
C VAL A 142 -4.61 0.45 -6.13
N SER A 143 -5.14 -0.68 -5.66
CA SER A 143 -4.36 -1.83 -5.19
C SER A 143 -5.13 -3.14 -5.40
N VAL A 144 -4.62 -4.26 -4.92
CA VAL A 144 -5.32 -5.55 -4.97
C VAL A 144 -6.52 -5.63 -4.02
N ASP A 145 -6.62 -4.72 -3.06
CA ASP A 145 -7.61 -4.71 -1.99
C ASP A 145 -8.40 -3.40 -1.89
N GLU A 146 -8.12 -2.43 -2.76
CA GLU A 146 -8.65 -1.08 -2.64
C GLU A 146 -9.10 -0.52 -3.99
N ALA A 147 -10.30 0.05 -4.05
CA ALA A 147 -10.84 0.69 -5.24
C ALA A 147 -11.71 1.90 -4.91
N TYR A 148 -11.69 2.89 -5.80
CA TYR A 148 -12.72 3.93 -5.88
C TYR A 148 -13.76 3.58 -6.92
N MET A 149 -15.00 4.01 -6.71
CA MET A 149 -16.11 3.79 -7.64
C MET A 149 -16.93 5.07 -7.75
N ASP A 150 -17.15 5.54 -8.97
CA ASP A 150 -18.12 6.59 -9.27
C ASP A 150 -19.45 5.94 -9.63
N VAL A 151 -20.42 6.08 -8.73
CA VAL A 151 -21.75 5.47 -8.87
C VAL A 151 -22.81 6.44 -9.41
N SER A 152 -22.41 7.63 -9.86
CA SER A 152 -23.34 8.65 -10.36
C SER A 152 -24.27 8.09 -11.46
N GLY A 153 -23.74 7.31 -12.41
CA GLY A 153 -24.50 6.68 -13.48
C GLY A 153 -25.36 5.50 -13.03
N ALA A 154 -25.07 4.90 -11.89
CA ALA A 154 -25.83 3.75 -11.35
C ALA A 154 -27.04 4.19 -10.50
N LEU A 155 -27.12 5.46 -10.08
CA LEU A 155 -28.16 5.92 -9.14
C LEU A 155 -29.58 5.84 -9.68
N LEU A 156 -29.75 5.82 -11.00
CA LEU A 156 -31.09 5.63 -11.58
C LEU A 156 -31.68 4.25 -11.19
N ALA A 157 -30.87 3.22 -11.17
CA ALA A 157 -31.29 1.86 -10.78
C ALA A 157 -31.22 1.63 -9.26
N TRP A 158 -30.17 2.13 -8.62
CA TRP A 158 -29.86 1.85 -7.22
C TRP A 158 -30.45 2.87 -6.24
N GLN A 159 -30.81 4.07 -6.69
CA GLN A 159 -31.40 5.19 -5.95
C GLN A 159 -30.46 5.85 -4.93
N ARG A 160 -29.67 5.08 -4.19
CA ARG A 160 -28.84 5.57 -3.07
C ARG A 160 -27.43 4.97 -3.11
N PRO A 161 -26.37 5.80 -2.99
CA PRO A 161 -24.99 5.33 -2.89
C PRO A 161 -24.76 4.35 -1.71
N THR A 162 -25.38 4.61 -0.56
CA THR A 162 -25.26 3.72 0.61
C THR A 162 -25.89 2.35 0.37
N ARG A 163 -26.94 2.24 -0.45
CA ARG A 163 -27.53 0.95 -0.85
C ARG A 163 -26.54 0.13 -1.68
N ILE A 164 -25.80 0.79 -2.58
CA ILE A 164 -24.73 0.15 -3.36
C ILE A 164 -23.63 -0.34 -2.43
N GLY A 165 -23.14 0.49 -1.51
CA GLY A 165 -22.12 0.10 -0.55
C GLY A 165 -22.53 -1.07 0.34
N ALA A 166 -23.77 -1.09 0.81
CA ALA A 166 -24.31 -2.21 1.59
C ALA A 166 -24.37 -3.51 0.79
N TRP A 167 -24.82 -3.43 -0.46
CA TRP A 167 -24.89 -4.57 -1.37
C TRP A 167 -23.48 -5.12 -1.67
N ILE A 168 -22.51 -4.27 -2.01
CA ILE A 168 -21.12 -4.69 -2.24
C ILE A 168 -20.58 -5.45 -1.03
N ARG A 169 -20.75 -4.92 0.19
CA ARG A 169 -20.31 -5.59 1.41
C ARG A 169 -20.95 -6.97 1.58
N GLN A 170 -22.24 -7.07 1.34
CA GLN A 170 -22.97 -8.34 1.42
C GLN A 170 -22.47 -9.37 0.38
N GLU A 171 -22.30 -8.95 -0.90
CA GLU A 171 -21.82 -9.85 -1.95
C GLU A 171 -20.39 -10.33 -1.71
N VAL A 172 -19.51 -9.42 -1.26
CA VAL A 172 -18.13 -9.78 -0.93
C VAL A 172 -18.08 -10.83 0.20
N VAL A 173 -18.86 -10.65 1.24
CA VAL A 173 -18.93 -11.64 2.34
C VAL A 173 -19.52 -12.95 1.87
N SER A 174 -20.63 -12.92 1.13
CA SER A 174 -21.35 -14.14 0.74
C SER A 174 -20.57 -15.00 -0.26
N ARG A 175 -19.84 -14.37 -1.19
CA ARG A 175 -19.12 -15.08 -2.26
C ARG A 175 -17.67 -15.40 -1.92
N PHE A 176 -17.01 -14.53 -1.15
CA PHE A 176 -15.56 -14.61 -0.93
C PHE A 176 -15.18 -14.86 0.53
N HIS A 177 -16.12 -14.79 1.46
CA HIS A 177 -15.92 -15.01 2.90
C HIS A 177 -14.91 -14.03 3.53
N VAL A 178 -14.74 -12.85 2.93
CA VAL A 178 -13.96 -11.74 3.44
C VAL A 178 -14.85 -10.52 3.63
N THR A 179 -14.47 -9.61 4.54
CA THR A 179 -15.19 -8.37 4.73
C THR A 179 -14.52 -7.21 4.01
N CYS A 180 -15.29 -6.16 3.74
CA CYS A 180 -14.76 -4.89 3.25
C CYS A 180 -15.42 -3.72 3.98
N SER A 181 -14.70 -2.61 4.06
CA SER A 181 -15.19 -1.37 4.63
C SER A 181 -15.37 -0.34 3.54
N VAL A 182 -16.50 0.39 3.58
CA VAL A 182 -16.91 1.31 2.52
C VAL A 182 -17.05 2.73 3.07
N GLY A 183 -16.46 3.69 2.37
CA GLY A 183 -16.68 5.11 2.60
C GLY A 183 -17.50 5.70 1.45
N VAL A 184 -18.52 6.48 1.77
CA VAL A 184 -19.40 7.14 0.81
C VAL A 184 -19.26 8.66 0.99
N ALA A 185 -18.89 9.38 -0.06
CA ALA A 185 -18.69 10.84 -0.03
C ALA A 185 -18.79 11.45 -1.43
N ALA A 186 -18.61 12.76 -1.54
CA ALA A 186 -18.63 13.44 -2.83
C ALA A 186 -17.26 13.40 -3.56
N ASN A 187 -16.17 13.01 -2.91
CA ASN A 187 -14.84 12.98 -3.50
C ASN A 187 -13.98 11.83 -2.95
N LYS A 188 -12.89 11.55 -3.65
CA LYS A 188 -11.98 10.42 -3.34
C LYS A 188 -11.33 10.54 -1.96
N LEU A 189 -10.89 11.73 -1.56
CA LEU A 189 -10.25 11.97 -0.28
C LEU A 189 -11.15 11.56 0.89
N VAL A 190 -12.34 12.14 0.95
CA VAL A 190 -13.26 11.93 2.06
C VAL A 190 -13.80 10.50 2.06
N ALA A 191 -14.08 9.92 0.88
CA ALA A 191 -14.49 8.54 0.76
C ALA A 191 -13.42 7.57 1.32
N LYS A 192 -12.13 7.79 0.99
CA LYS A 192 -11.03 6.98 1.55
C LYS A 192 -10.90 7.14 3.05
N MET A 193 -10.93 8.35 3.55
CA MET A 193 -10.86 8.59 4.99
C MET A 193 -12.06 7.99 5.73
N ALA A 194 -13.26 8.02 5.12
CA ALA A 194 -14.46 7.39 5.66
C ALA A 194 -14.32 5.87 5.74
N SER A 195 -13.91 5.19 4.67
CA SER A 195 -13.70 3.73 4.68
C SER A 195 -12.65 3.31 5.71
N THR A 196 -11.53 4.06 5.80
CA THR A 196 -10.47 3.82 6.79
C THR A 196 -11.02 3.86 8.23
N ASN A 197 -11.87 4.85 8.54
CA ASN A 197 -12.48 4.98 9.86
C ASN A 197 -13.67 4.03 10.06
N ALA A 198 -14.29 3.53 8.98
CA ALA A 198 -15.34 2.51 9.05
C ALA A 198 -14.83 1.13 9.50
N LYS A 199 -13.55 0.80 9.22
CA LYS A 199 -12.95 -0.52 9.49
C LYS A 199 -13.09 -0.96 10.94
N PRO A 200 -13.24 -2.27 11.22
CA PRO A 200 -13.51 -3.34 10.26
C PRO A 200 -15.00 -3.46 9.91
N ASP A 201 -15.29 -4.06 8.76
CA ASP A 201 -16.63 -4.45 8.30
C ASP A 201 -17.67 -3.35 8.51
N GLY A 202 -17.33 -2.12 8.12
CA GLY A 202 -18.16 -0.94 8.36
C GLY A 202 -18.47 -0.17 7.09
N MET A 203 -19.42 0.75 7.21
CA MET A 203 -19.71 1.73 6.19
C MET A 203 -19.94 3.10 6.84
N LEU A 204 -19.35 4.16 6.28
CA LEU A 204 -19.57 5.54 6.69
C LEU A 204 -19.97 6.39 5.49
N LEU A 205 -21.10 7.06 5.62
CA LEU A 205 -21.50 8.17 4.77
C LEU A 205 -21.03 9.47 5.41
N ILE A 206 -20.37 10.33 4.63
CA ILE A 206 -20.04 11.70 5.04
C ILE A 206 -20.74 12.66 4.08
N PRO A 207 -21.83 13.29 4.49
CA PRO A 207 -22.54 14.29 3.69
C PRO A 207 -21.63 15.46 3.28
N VAL A 208 -21.85 16.05 2.12
CA VAL A 208 -21.03 17.16 1.58
C VAL A 208 -20.83 18.27 2.60
N ALA A 209 -21.89 18.68 3.29
CA ALA A 209 -21.85 19.74 4.32
C ALA A 209 -20.94 19.40 5.52
N ARG A 210 -20.57 18.14 5.69
CA ARG A 210 -19.74 17.65 6.80
C ARG A 210 -18.30 17.33 6.42
N HIS A 211 -17.91 17.44 5.16
CA HIS A 211 -16.58 17.09 4.68
C HIS A 211 -15.47 17.81 5.45
N ALA A 212 -15.55 19.13 5.58
CA ALA A 212 -14.55 19.92 6.30
C ALA A 212 -14.45 19.52 7.77
N GLU A 213 -15.58 19.38 8.46
CA GLU A 213 -15.64 18.97 9.85
C GLU A 213 -15.01 17.57 10.05
N PHE A 214 -15.40 16.62 9.20
CA PHE A 214 -14.88 15.25 9.25
C PHE A 214 -13.35 15.21 9.06
N VAL A 215 -12.83 15.92 8.07
CA VAL A 215 -11.39 15.90 7.77
C VAL A 215 -10.61 16.63 8.87
N GLN A 216 -11.10 17.76 9.37
CA GLN A 216 -10.40 18.58 10.37
C GLN A 216 -10.34 17.94 11.75
N MET A 217 -11.21 17.00 12.08
CA MET A 217 -11.10 16.24 13.33
C MET A 217 -9.98 15.19 13.30
N MET A 218 -9.43 14.85 12.12
CA MET A 218 -8.40 13.82 12.00
C MET A 218 -7.02 14.36 12.41
N PRO A 219 -6.12 13.49 12.88
CA PRO A 219 -4.70 13.84 13.00
C PRO A 219 -4.10 14.03 11.60
N LEU A 220 -3.00 14.77 11.49
CA LEU A 220 -2.35 15.08 10.18
C LEU A 220 -2.16 13.84 9.31
N ARG A 221 -1.70 12.74 9.88
CA ARG A 221 -1.49 11.48 9.17
C ARG A 221 -2.78 10.78 8.73
N GLY A 222 -3.93 11.28 9.15
CA GLY A 222 -5.24 10.85 8.62
C GLY A 222 -5.47 11.30 7.19
N ILE A 223 -4.80 12.37 6.73
CA ILE A 223 -4.83 12.78 5.33
C ILE A 223 -3.89 11.87 4.51
N PRO A 224 -4.39 11.15 3.50
CA PRO A 224 -3.56 10.36 2.59
C PRO A 224 -2.46 11.21 1.96
N GLY A 225 -1.21 10.71 2.03
CA GLY A 225 -0.01 11.41 1.55
C GLY A 225 0.77 12.14 2.63
N ILE A 226 0.22 12.38 3.82
CA ILE A 226 1.00 12.90 4.95
C ILE A 226 1.69 11.73 5.68
N GLY A 227 2.95 11.50 5.35
CA GLY A 227 3.83 10.56 6.04
C GLY A 227 4.61 11.21 7.19
N PRO A 228 5.39 10.42 7.97
CA PRO A 228 6.14 10.94 9.12
C PRO A 228 7.12 12.09 8.78
N SER A 229 7.69 12.10 7.57
CA SER A 229 8.61 13.17 7.15
C SER A 229 7.89 14.50 6.94
N LEU A 230 6.74 14.46 6.24
CA LEU A 230 5.95 15.67 6.00
C LEU A 230 5.30 16.17 7.30
N GLU A 231 4.81 15.27 8.16
CA GLU A 231 4.28 15.60 9.48
C GLU A 231 5.33 16.38 10.32
N ARG A 232 6.59 15.91 10.38
CA ARG A 232 7.67 16.62 11.07
C ARG A 232 7.92 18.01 10.49
N ARG A 233 7.99 18.13 9.16
CA ARG A 233 8.17 19.42 8.48
C ARG A 233 7.04 20.40 8.79
N LEU A 234 5.79 19.94 8.77
CA LEU A 234 4.63 20.76 9.15
C LEU A 234 4.68 21.17 10.63
N ALA A 235 5.17 20.29 11.51
CA ALA A 235 5.34 20.60 12.94
C ALA A 235 6.34 21.74 13.21
N GLU A 236 7.39 21.88 12.39
CA GLU A 236 8.34 23.02 12.44
C GLU A 236 7.65 24.37 12.18
N TRP A 237 6.51 24.36 11.49
CA TRP A 237 5.64 25.51 11.21
C TRP A 237 4.47 25.62 12.20
N GLY A 238 4.50 24.88 13.32
CA GLY A 238 3.47 24.90 14.35
C GLY A 238 2.21 24.11 14.01
N VAL A 239 2.16 23.38 12.86
CA VAL A 239 0.99 22.63 12.41
C VAL A 239 1.02 21.24 13.04
N LYS A 240 0.06 20.94 13.92
CA LYS A 240 -0.04 19.65 14.63
C LYS A 240 -1.31 18.87 14.27
N THR A 241 -2.34 19.55 13.80
CA THR A 241 -3.64 18.97 13.46
C THR A 241 -4.07 19.38 12.05
N VAL A 242 -5.06 18.68 11.49
CA VAL A 242 -5.65 19.11 10.21
C VAL A 242 -6.38 20.44 10.37
N ALA A 243 -6.94 20.74 11.52
CA ALA A 243 -7.55 22.05 11.80
C ALA A 243 -6.51 23.20 11.76
N ASP A 244 -5.26 22.95 12.24
CA ASP A 244 -4.18 23.93 12.09
C ASP A 244 -3.78 24.08 10.63
N LEU A 245 -3.67 22.96 9.90
CA LEU A 245 -3.38 22.96 8.46
C LEU A 245 -4.41 23.77 7.67
N ALA A 246 -5.69 23.67 8.04
CA ALA A 246 -6.78 24.38 7.40
C ALA A 246 -6.71 25.92 7.59
N LYS A 247 -6.00 26.40 8.62
CA LYS A 247 -5.80 27.85 8.86
C LYS A 247 -4.68 28.44 8.01
N MET A 248 -3.80 27.60 7.46
CA MET A 248 -2.69 28.09 6.64
C MET A 248 -3.16 28.56 5.26
N SER A 249 -2.50 29.61 4.76
CA SER A 249 -2.65 29.99 3.34
C SER A 249 -1.91 29.00 2.46
N GLU A 250 -2.34 28.86 1.21
CA GLU A 250 -1.66 28.01 0.22
C GLU A 250 -0.21 28.45 -0.01
N GLN A 251 0.05 29.77 -0.04
CA GLN A 251 1.40 30.31 -0.20
C GLN A 251 2.33 29.95 0.97
N THR A 252 1.82 30.01 2.20
CA THR A 252 2.59 29.61 3.39
C THR A 252 2.89 28.12 3.36
N LEU A 253 1.93 27.28 2.94
CA LEU A 253 2.13 25.85 2.76
C LEU A 253 3.18 25.57 1.67
N ALA A 254 3.16 26.29 0.56
CA ALA A 254 4.16 26.13 -0.52
C ALA A 254 5.57 26.42 -0.02
N THR A 255 5.72 27.46 0.80
CA THR A 255 7.01 27.79 1.45
C THR A 255 7.44 26.68 2.41
N ALA A 256 6.54 26.22 3.27
CA ALA A 256 6.82 25.17 4.26
C ALA A 256 7.22 23.82 3.62
N ILE A 257 6.60 23.48 2.49
CA ILE A 257 6.76 22.17 1.83
C ILE A 257 7.79 22.21 0.71
N GLY A 258 8.04 23.37 0.11
CA GLY A 258 8.93 23.52 -1.06
C GLY A 258 8.32 22.98 -2.36
N SER A 259 6.97 22.89 -2.45
CA SER A 259 6.25 22.38 -3.63
C SER A 259 4.85 23.00 -3.71
N GLN A 260 4.59 23.77 -4.76
CA GLN A 260 3.30 24.40 -5.00
C GLN A 260 2.17 23.37 -5.19
N THR A 261 2.43 22.35 -6.01
CA THR A 261 1.44 21.28 -6.27
C THR A 261 1.04 20.52 -5.01
N MET A 262 2.01 20.19 -4.16
CA MET A 262 1.73 19.51 -2.90
C MET A 262 1.00 20.43 -1.92
N ALA A 263 1.38 21.70 -1.87
CA ALA A 263 0.73 22.69 -1.02
C ALA A 263 -0.73 22.89 -1.41
N HIS A 264 -1.02 23.04 -2.71
CA HIS A 264 -2.40 23.09 -3.22
C HIS A 264 -3.21 21.87 -2.80
N GLY A 265 -2.68 20.67 -3.05
CA GLY A 265 -3.36 19.44 -2.65
C GLY A 265 -3.65 19.34 -1.15
N LEU A 266 -2.73 19.77 -0.28
CA LEU A 266 -2.95 19.79 1.17
C LEU A 266 -3.91 20.90 1.62
N TYR A 267 -3.85 22.06 0.97
CA TYR A 267 -4.77 23.17 1.20
C TYR A 267 -6.22 22.76 0.94
N MET A 268 -6.46 22.09 -0.19
CA MET A 268 -7.77 21.53 -0.56
C MET A 268 -8.17 20.41 0.40
N ALA A 269 -7.26 19.46 0.65
CA ALA A 269 -7.52 18.32 1.50
C ALA A 269 -7.94 18.71 2.92
N ALA A 270 -7.25 19.70 3.53
CA ALA A 270 -7.60 20.19 4.88
C ALA A 270 -9.00 20.81 4.98
N ARG A 271 -9.60 21.14 3.84
CA ARG A 271 -10.98 21.69 3.72
C ARG A 271 -11.98 20.64 3.26
N GLY A 272 -11.58 19.37 3.16
CA GLY A 272 -12.43 18.27 2.69
C GLY A 272 -12.71 18.30 1.18
N MET A 273 -11.88 19.00 0.41
CA MET A 273 -11.99 19.13 -1.04
C MET A 273 -10.98 18.26 -1.77
N ASP A 274 -11.38 17.68 -2.88
CA ASP A 274 -10.53 16.88 -3.77
C ASP A 274 -11.15 16.87 -5.17
N GLU A 275 -10.45 17.41 -6.15
CA GLU A 275 -10.92 17.57 -7.54
C GLU A 275 -10.61 16.35 -8.42
N ARG A 276 -9.89 15.34 -7.87
CA ARG A 276 -9.52 14.16 -8.65
C ARG A 276 -10.73 13.31 -8.96
N ALA A 277 -10.98 13.09 -10.24
CA ALA A 277 -12.01 12.16 -10.69
C ALA A 277 -11.61 10.70 -10.45
N VAL A 278 -12.60 9.82 -10.41
CA VAL A 278 -12.39 8.37 -10.51
C VAL A 278 -12.01 8.05 -11.96
N THR A 279 -10.80 7.53 -12.15
CA THR A 279 -10.23 7.27 -13.47
C THR A 279 -10.00 5.77 -13.64
N PRO A 280 -10.81 5.07 -14.45
CA PRO A 280 -10.74 3.60 -14.58
C PRO A 280 -9.38 3.09 -15.04
N TYR A 281 -8.66 3.88 -15.79
CA TYR A 281 -7.34 3.54 -16.28
C TYR A 281 -6.37 4.71 -16.12
N THR A 282 -5.26 4.46 -15.45
CA THR A 282 -4.12 5.37 -15.40
C THR A 282 -2.89 4.64 -15.95
N PRO A 283 -2.22 5.17 -16.97
CA PRO A 283 -1.00 4.57 -17.51
C PRO A 283 0.07 4.41 -16.42
N GLU A 284 0.72 3.25 -16.39
CA GLU A 284 1.84 3.03 -15.49
C GLU A 284 3.03 3.92 -15.89
N LYS A 285 3.62 4.59 -14.92
CA LYS A 285 4.75 5.49 -15.15
C LYS A 285 6.09 4.76 -15.19
N SER A 286 6.17 3.60 -14.56
CA SER A 286 7.37 2.77 -14.53
C SER A 286 7.04 1.35 -14.09
N ILE A 287 7.84 0.40 -14.54
CA ILE A 287 7.79 -1.01 -14.13
C ILE A 287 9.14 -1.33 -13.49
N GLY A 288 9.13 -1.88 -12.27
CA GLY A 288 10.36 -2.16 -11.54
C GLY A 288 10.34 -3.52 -10.83
N SER A 289 11.54 -4.03 -10.59
CA SER A 289 11.79 -5.18 -9.73
C SER A 289 12.97 -4.89 -8.81
N GLU A 290 12.85 -5.23 -7.54
CA GLU A 290 13.90 -5.10 -6.53
C GLU A 290 13.84 -6.25 -5.54
N SER A 291 15.00 -6.65 -5.00
CA SER A 291 15.03 -7.68 -3.97
C SER A 291 16.10 -7.40 -2.91
N THR A 292 15.78 -7.78 -1.68
CA THR A 292 16.70 -7.73 -0.54
C THR A 292 17.50 -9.02 -0.49
N PHE A 293 18.83 -8.92 -0.36
CA PHE A 293 19.70 -10.10 -0.17
C PHE A 293 19.45 -10.76 1.19
N PRO A 294 19.55 -12.07 1.30
CA PRO A 294 19.49 -12.77 2.60
C PRO A 294 20.52 -12.23 3.59
N GLU A 295 21.72 -11.90 3.11
CA GLU A 295 22.81 -11.25 3.84
C GLU A 295 23.35 -10.10 3.03
N ASP A 296 23.87 -9.05 3.70
CA ASP A 296 24.50 -7.95 3.01
C ASP A 296 25.73 -8.43 2.24
N THR A 297 26.00 -7.86 1.07
CA THR A 297 27.04 -8.38 0.18
C THR A 297 27.90 -7.28 -0.41
N ARG A 298 29.21 -7.56 -0.54
CA ARG A 298 30.18 -6.79 -1.34
C ARG A 298 30.55 -7.49 -2.63
N ASP A 299 29.93 -8.63 -2.93
CA ASP A 299 30.23 -9.39 -4.13
C ASP A 299 29.49 -8.76 -5.34
N MET A 300 30.28 -8.17 -6.24
CA MET A 300 29.81 -7.58 -7.48
C MET A 300 28.99 -8.56 -8.34
N ARG A 301 29.39 -9.85 -8.40
CA ARG A 301 28.68 -10.87 -9.20
C ARG A 301 27.27 -11.08 -8.66
N ARG A 302 27.13 -11.24 -7.35
CA ARG A 302 25.80 -11.42 -6.71
C ARG A 302 24.87 -10.25 -6.99
N VAL A 303 25.41 -9.00 -6.95
CA VAL A 303 24.60 -7.81 -7.25
C VAL A 303 24.21 -7.77 -8.72
N CYS A 304 25.15 -8.07 -9.63
CA CYS A 304 24.87 -8.11 -11.06
C CYS A 304 23.90 -9.21 -11.46
N ASP A 305 23.98 -10.40 -10.83
CA ASP A 305 23.05 -11.51 -11.05
C ASP A 305 21.62 -11.12 -10.58
N LEU A 306 21.51 -10.40 -9.47
CA LEU A 306 20.22 -9.87 -9.04
C LEU A 306 19.68 -8.83 -10.03
N LEU A 307 20.51 -7.89 -10.47
CA LEU A 307 20.09 -6.89 -11.47
C LEU A 307 19.68 -7.54 -12.79
N ARG A 308 20.37 -8.62 -13.22
CA ARG A 308 19.99 -9.39 -14.41
C ARG A 308 18.58 -9.95 -14.26
N ARG A 309 18.29 -10.63 -13.15
CA ARG A 309 16.94 -11.15 -12.88
C ARG A 309 15.89 -10.03 -12.87
N CYS A 310 16.21 -8.90 -12.25
CA CYS A 310 15.31 -7.74 -12.27
C CYS A 310 15.05 -7.23 -13.70
N CYS A 311 16.09 -7.16 -14.55
CA CYS A 311 15.95 -6.78 -15.95
C CYS A 311 15.09 -7.79 -16.74
N ASP A 312 15.26 -9.09 -16.50
CA ASP A 312 14.46 -10.14 -17.15
C ASP A 312 12.97 -10.01 -16.77
N GLU A 313 12.67 -9.79 -15.49
CA GLU A 313 11.30 -9.58 -14.99
C GLU A 313 10.65 -8.31 -15.55
N VAL A 314 11.39 -7.19 -15.55
CA VAL A 314 10.91 -5.91 -16.09
C VAL A 314 10.70 -6.02 -17.60
N ALA A 315 11.66 -6.56 -18.35
CA ALA A 315 11.54 -6.76 -19.79
C ALA A 315 10.35 -7.68 -20.14
N SER A 316 10.18 -8.78 -19.41
CA SER A 316 9.02 -9.66 -19.58
C SER A 316 7.70 -8.92 -19.31
N SER A 317 7.67 -8.05 -18.29
CA SER A 317 6.49 -7.27 -17.95
C SER A 317 6.17 -6.20 -19.00
N LEU A 318 7.19 -5.51 -19.52
CA LEU A 318 7.05 -4.53 -20.62
C LEU A 318 6.40 -5.20 -21.84
N ARG A 319 6.98 -6.33 -22.32
CA ARG A 319 6.46 -7.06 -23.48
C ARG A 319 5.02 -7.54 -23.28
N ARG A 320 4.69 -8.12 -22.14
CA ARG A 320 3.30 -8.57 -21.86
C ARG A 320 2.28 -7.44 -21.90
N ARG A 321 2.71 -6.20 -21.70
CA ARG A 321 1.84 -5.01 -21.69
C ARG A 321 1.93 -4.19 -22.99
N GLY A 322 2.77 -4.60 -23.92
CA GLY A 322 3.01 -3.86 -25.16
C GLY A 322 3.70 -2.51 -24.92
N LEU A 323 4.52 -2.41 -23.88
CA LEU A 323 5.22 -1.19 -23.49
C LEU A 323 6.71 -1.28 -23.80
N VAL A 324 7.32 -0.13 -24.05
CA VAL A 324 8.76 0.05 -24.18
C VAL A 324 9.24 1.11 -23.18
N ALA A 325 10.46 0.99 -22.68
CA ALA A 325 11.02 1.90 -21.71
C ALA A 325 12.19 2.69 -22.30
N ARG A 326 12.25 3.97 -21.99
CA ARG A 326 13.35 4.85 -22.41
C ARG A 326 14.29 5.20 -21.26
N THR A 327 13.85 5.16 -20.03
CA THR A 327 14.67 5.51 -18.86
C THR A 327 14.86 4.29 -17.98
N VAL A 328 16.12 3.96 -17.69
CA VAL A 328 16.50 2.93 -16.72
C VAL A 328 16.91 3.61 -15.42
N THR A 329 16.38 3.14 -14.30
CA THR A 329 16.77 3.61 -12.97
C THR A 329 17.25 2.41 -12.16
N VAL A 330 18.44 2.52 -11.56
CA VAL A 330 18.94 1.55 -10.59
C VAL A 330 18.83 2.12 -9.19
N LYS A 331 18.39 1.29 -8.26
CA LYS A 331 18.24 1.61 -6.85
C LYS A 331 19.07 0.63 -6.01
N LEU A 332 19.85 1.18 -5.09
CA LEU A 332 20.59 0.43 -4.09
C LEU A 332 20.16 0.84 -2.69
N ARG A 333 20.11 -0.12 -1.79
CA ARG A 333 20.03 0.10 -0.36
C ARG A 333 21.24 -0.50 0.30
N PHE A 334 21.89 0.24 1.19
CA PHE A 334 23.10 -0.21 1.88
C PHE A 334 22.77 -0.83 3.25
N ALA A 335 23.76 -1.44 3.89
CA ALA A 335 23.62 -2.04 5.22
C ALA A 335 23.14 -1.06 6.30
N ASP A 336 23.55 0.21 6.21
CA ASP A 336 23.11 1.32 7.08
C ASP A 336 21.68 1.82 6.76
N LEU A 337 20.97 1.14 5.89
CA LEU A 337 19.63 1.45 5.39
C LEU A 337 19.51 2.73 4.55
N SER A 338 20.62 3.42 4.25
CA SER A 338 20.63 4.53 3.29
C SER A 338 20.35 4.04 1.87
N TYR A 339 19.81 4.94 1.03
CA TYR A 339 19.51 4.66 -0.37
C TYR A 339 20.38 5.48 -1.31
N LYS A 340 20.67 4.91 -2.47
CA LYS A 340 21.17 5.62 -3.63
C LYS A 340 20.40 5.15 -4.86
N SER A 341 20.01 6.07 -5.73
CA SER A 341 19.41 5.76 -7.02
C SER A 341 20.02 6.65 -8.11
N MET A 342 20.11 6.11 -9.30
CA MET A 342 20.59 6.84 -10.46
C MET A 342 19.82 6.38 -11.69
N SER A 343 19.53 7.33 -12.59
CA SER A 343 18.77 7.07 -13.81
C SER A 343 19.61 7.44 -15.05
N HIS A 344 19.32 6.73 -16.13
CA HIS A 344 19.86 7.04 -17.47
C HIS A 344 18.72 6.94 -18.49
N THR A 345 18.62 7.93 -19.36
CA THR A 345 17.67 7.93 -20.47
C THR A 345 18.38 7.49 -21.74
N MET A 346 17.98 6.34 -22.26
CA MET A 346 18.52 5.74 -23.46
C MET A 346 18.10 6.53 -24.72
N GLU A 347 18.88 6.48 -25.77
CA GLU A 347 18.56 7.10 -27.05
C GLU A 347 17.30 6.50 -27.69
N ARG A 348 17.16 5.17 -27.60
CA ARG A 348 16.02 4.43 -28.10
C ARG A 348 15.26 3.76 -26.96
N ALA A 349 13.95 3.66 -27.16
CA ALA A 349 13.10 2.90 -26.22
C ALA A 349 13.27 1.39 -26.46
N GLU A 350 13.36 0.62 -25.39
CA GLU A 350 13.67 -0.82 -25.41
C GLU A 350 12.76 -1.60 -24.48
N ASP A 351 12.59 -2.89 -24.76
CA ASP A 351 11.82 -3.84 -23.93
C ASP A 351 12.57 -5.15 -23.66
N THR A 352 13.86 -5.20 -23.96
CA THR A 352 14.69 -6.40 -23.83
C THR A 352 15.64 -6.30 -22.63
N ALA A 353 15.84 -7.39 -21.93
CA ALA A 353 16.82 -7.46 -20.84
C ALA A 353 18.26 -7.25 -21.39
N ALA A 354 18.52 -7.61 -22.62
CA ALA A 354 19.82 -7.41 -23.28
C ALA A 354 20.15 -5.91 -23.42
N ALA A 355 19.17 -5.06 -23.63
CA ALA A 355 19.35 -3.60 -23.69
C ALA A 355 19.37 -2.95 -22.29
N LEU A 356 18.49 -3.41 -21.36
CA LEU A 356 18.35 -2.81 -20.04
C LEU A 356 19.49 -3.15 -19.09
N TYR A 357 20.04 -4.37 -19.17
CA TYR A 357 21.04 -4.87 -18.22
C TYR A 357 22.38 -4.14 -18.28
N PRO A 358 23.02 -3.89 -19.47
CA PRO A 358 24.26 -3.12 -19.55
C PRO A 358 24.11 -1.71 -18.94
N GLN A 359 22.99 -1.05 -19.18
CA GLN A 359 22.67 0.25 -18.57
C GLN A 359 22.60 0.17 -17.05
N SER A 360 21.97 -0.89 -16.53
CA SER A 360 21.84 -1.11 -15.10
C SER A 360 23.20 -1.33 -14.42
N VAL A 361 24.09 -2.07 -15.07
CA VAL A 361 25.46 -2.30 -14.56
C VAL A 361 26.29 -1.02 -14.62
N GLU A 362 26.19 -0.25 -15.69
CA GLU A 362 26.89 1.02 -15.81
C GLU A 362 26.46 1.99 -14.69
N LEU A 363 25.16 2.09 -14.43
CA LEU A 363 24.62 2.90 -13.34
C LEU A 363 25.09 2.41 -11.96
N LEU A 364 25.15 1.09 -11.74
CA LEU A 364 25.71 0.49 -10.52
C LEU A 364 27.16 0.94 -10.32
N CYS A 365 28.00 0.80 -11.34
CA CYS A 365 29.42 1.16 -11.29
C CYS A 365 29.59 2.67 -11.00
N ARG A 366 28.87 3.53 -11.71
CA ARG A 366 28.90 4.99 -11.50
C ARG A 366 28.44 5.38 -10.09
N MET A 367 27.39 4.75 -9.56
CA MET A 367 26.93 5.01 -8.19
C MET A 367 28.00 4.64 -7.14
N LEU A 368 28.79 3.62 -7.41
CA LEU A 368 29.79 3.12 -6.47
C LEU A 368 31.20 3.64 -6.73
N GLY A 369 31.40 4.46 -7.79
CA GLY A 369 32.72 4.98 -8.18
C GLY A 369 33.67 3.87 -8.69
N ILE A 370 33.13 2.86 -9.37
CA ILE A 370 33.91 1.75 -9.94
C ILE A 370 34.23 2.10 -11.39
N GLU A 371 35.51 2.24 -11.69
CA GLU A 371 35.99 2.46 -13.05
C GLU A 371 35.86 1.20 -13.91
N GLY A 372 35.62 1.36 -15.22
CA GLY A 372 35.56 0.28 -16.19
C GLY A 372 34.16 -0.29 -16.48
N GLY A 373 33.10 0.21 -15.84
CA GLY A 373 31.69 -0.13 -16.16
C GLY A 373 31.44 -1.64 -16.27
N VAL A 374 30.81 -2.09 -17.38
CA VAL A 374 30.51 -3.52 -17.63
C VAL A 374 31.79 -4.39 -17.72
N ALA A 375 32.93 -3.81 -18.11
CA ALA A 375 34.20 -4.55 -18.17
C ALA A 375 34.72 -4.89 -16.77
N ALA A 376 34.45 -4.09 -15.75
CA ALA A 376 34.83 -4.36 -14.35
C ALA A 376 34.19 -5.64 -13.79
N MET A 377 33.06 -6.08 -14.36
CA MET A 377 32.41 -7.34 -13.97
C MET A 377 33.25 -8.59 -14.27
N ARG A 378 34.19 -8.50 -15.22
CA ARG A 378 35.03 -9.62 -15.64
C ARG A 378 36.24 -9.85 -14.73
N SER A 379 36.53 -8.89 -13.84
CA SER A 379 37.64 -8.99 -12.89
C SER A 379 37.18 -9.73 -11.62
N PRO A 380 37.60 -10.97 -11.38
CA PRO A 380 37.18 -11.68 -10.17
C PRO A 380 37.89 -11.08 -8.94
N GLY A 381 37.09 -10.77 -7.91
CA GLY A 381 37.60 -10.63 -6.56
C GLY A 381 37.70 -9.24 -5.96
N THR A 382 37.42 -8.17 -6.70
CA THR A 382 37.37 -6.84 -6.07
C THR A 382 36.04 -6.64 -5.32
N PRO A 383 36.07 -6.48 -3.98
CA PRO A 383 34.86 -6.28 -3.22
C PRO A 383 34.29 -4.87 -3.52
N LEU A 384 32.97 -4.76 -3.54
CA LEU A 384 32.28 -3.46 -3.63
C LEU A 384 32.68 -2.57 -2.44
N PRO A 385 32.73 -1.24 -2.62
CA PRO A 385 33.16 -0.31 -1.58
C PRO A 385 32.22 -0.24 -0.37
N ARG A 386 30.96 -0.68 -0.56
CA ARG A 386 29.94 -0.70 0.50
C ARG A 386 29.14 -1.99 0.47
N ASP A 387 28.65 -2.38 1.64
CA ASP A 387 27.75 -3.53 1.78
C ASP A 387 26.37 -3.19 1.21
N ILE A 388 25.94 -3.98 0.21
CA ILE A 388 24.64 -3.84 -0.47
C ILE A 388 23.64 -4.77 0.21
N ARG A 389 22.56 -4.18 0.68
CA ARG A 389 21.42 -4.88 1.29
C ARG A 389 20.31 -5.21 0.29
N LEU A 390 20.06 -4.33 -0.65
CA LEU A 390 19.03 -4.46 -1.69
C LEU A 390 19.55 -3.85 -2.97
N ALA A 391 19.23 -4.49 -4.07
CA ALA A 391 19.39 -3.90 -5.40
C ALA A 391 18.12 -4.14 -6.23
N GLY A 392 17.86 -3.23 -7.15
CA GLY A 392 16.77 -3.32 -8.08
C GLY A 392 16.89 -2.32 -9.21
N MET A 393 16.02 -2.50 -10.20
CA MET A 393 15.92 -1.58 -11.33
C MET A 393 14.45 -1.32 -11.69
N SER A 394 14.21 -0.19 -12.33
CA SER A 394 12.93 0.14 -12.97
C SER A 394 13.17 0.79 -14.33
N ALA A 395 12.19 0.63 -15.18
CA ALA A 395 12.20 1.18 -16.53
C ALA A 395 10.81 1.71 -16.91
#